data_b34516375f6732eb955000aed6edd01a
#
_entry.id   b34516375f6732eb955000aed6edd01a
#
_cell.length_a   1.000
_cell.length_b   1.000
_cell.length_c   1.000
_cell.angle_alpha   90.00
_cell.angle_beta   90.00
_cell.angle_gamma   90.00
#
_symmetry.space_group_name_H-M   'P 1'
#
loop_
_entity.id
_entity.type
_entity.pdbx_description
1 polymer ?
#
loop_
_entity_poly.entity_id
_entity_poly.type
_entity_poly.pdbx_seq_one_letter_code
_entity_poly.pdbx_strand_id
1 'polypeptide(L)'
;MSVHSLAEPQINATPLIDVMLVLLVILIMTLPIATHAVKLNLPQGPATTPPPVVRLEISALGDMYWNNDRVESVEAMLPRLAALARQNTTVLRVVPDKRARYERVAQVLAAAQRSHVKLLSVAP
;
A
#
# COMPACT_ATOMS: atom_id res chain seq x y z
N MET A 1 -27.90 20.31 60.54
CA MET A 1 -27.44 20.48 59.88
C MET A 1 -26.89 19.98 59.04
N SER A 2 -26.82 19.85 58.48
CA SER A 2 -26.34 19.37 57.66
C SER A 2 -25.57 19.57 56.88
N VAL A 3 -25.01 19.34 56.77
CA VAL A 3 -24.31 19.48 56.00
C VAL A 3 -23.74 19.07 55.09
N HIS A 4 -23.78 18.75 54.83
CA HIS A 4 -23.19 18.37 54.00
C HIS A 4 -22.71 18.27 53.12
N SER A 5 -22.53 18.32 52.72
CA SER A 5 -22.21 18.25 51.94
C SER A 5 -21.69 18.17 51.32
N LEU A 6 -21.59 18.02 51.49
CA LEU A 6 -21.07 17.94 50.96
C LEU A 6 -20.46 17.77 50.25
N ALA A 7 -20.30 17.72 50.05
CA ALA A 7 -19.32 17.84 49.03
C ALA A 7 -18.71 16.52 48.74
N GLU A 8 -19.45 15.73 48.14
CA GLU A 8 -18.86 14.65 47.38
C GLU A 8 -18.01 15.32 46.34
N PRO A 9 -16.70 15.04 46.30
CA PRO A 9 -15.90 15.51 45.20
C PRO A 9 -16.51 14.93 43.93
N GLN A 10 -17.20 15.76 43.23
CA GLN A 10 -17.61 15.40 41.90
C GLN A 10 -16.33 15.23 41.09
N ILE A 11 -15.97 13.98 40.84
CA ILE A 11 -14.89 13.69 39.94
C ILE A 11 -15.36 14.21 38.58
N ASN A 12 -14.76 15.30 38.17
CA ASN A 12 -15.00 15.83 36.84
C ASN A 12 -14.38 14.86 35.83
N ALA A 13 -15.24 14.12 35.13
CA ALA A 13 -14.77 13.12 34.15
C ALA A 13 -14.16 13.75 32.89
N THR A 14 -14.37 15.06 32.71
CA THR A 14 -13.87 15.77 31.54
C THR A 14 -12.34 15.69 31.37
N PRO A 15 -11.51 15.95 32.40
CA PRO A 15 -10.06 15.78 32.27
C PRO A 15 -9.65 14.34 32.00
N LEU A 16 -10.36 13.38 32.56
CA LEU A 16 -10.09 11.96 32.35
C LEU A 16 -10.39 11.55 30.91
N ILE A 17 -11.52 12.00 30.39
CA ILE A 17 -11.93 11.75 29.01
C ILE A 17 -10.94 12.40 28.04
N ASP A 18 -10.48 13.59 28.33
CA ASP A 18 -9.51 14.31 27.48
C ASP A 18 -8.20 13.55 27.39
N VAL A 19 -7.68 13.05 28.51
CA VAL A 19 -6.47 12.24 28.54
C VAL A 19 -6.67 10.96 27.74
N MET A 20 -7.79 10.28 27.92
CA MET A 20 -8.07 9.05 27.18
C MET A 20 -8.19 9.31 25.68
N LEU A 21 -8.82 10.41 25.30
CA LEU A 21 -8.99 10.78 23.90
C LEU A 21 -7.64 11.11 23.25
N VAL A 22 -6.80 11.87 23.96
CA VAL A 22 -5.45 12.19 23.48
C VAL A 22 -4.62 10.92 23.31
N LEU A 23 -4.68 10.01 24.28
CA LEU A 23 -3.98 8.73 24.18
C LEU A 23 -4.48 7.89 23.01
N LEU A 24 -5.78 7.89 22.76
CA LEU A 24 -6.37 7.19 21.63
C LEU A 24 -5.88 7.78 20.31
N VAL A 25 -5.87 9.10 20.18
CA VAL A 25 -5.40 9.79 18.98
C VAL A 25 -3.93 9.49 18.73
N ILE A 26 -3.11 9.56 19.78
CA ILE A 26 -1.69 9.21 19.68
C ILE A 26 -1.53 7.75 19.24
N LEU A 27 -2.31 6.86 19.81
CA LEU A 27 -2.25 5.44 19.50
C LEU A 27 -2.57 5.19 18.03
N ILE A 28 -3.64 5.78 17.50
CA ILE A 28 -4.01 5.58 16.09
C ILE A 28 -3.02 6.24 15.13
N MET A 29 -2.37 7.34 15.53
CA MET A 29 -1.34 7.97 14.72
C MET A 29 -0.01 7.21 14.72
N THR A 30 0.26 6.49 15.80
CA THR A 30 1.50 5.71 15.93
C THR A 30 1.34 4.29 15.42
N LEU A 31 0.10 3.86 15.12
CA LEU A 31 -0.07 2.57 14.48
C LEU A 31 0.67 2.60 13.16
N PRO A 32 1.74 1.83 13.04
CA PRO A 32 2.41 1.72 11.76
C PRO A 32 1.40 1.15 10.79
N ILE A 33 1.12 1.89 9.75
CA ILE A 33 0.48 1.31 8.59
C ILE A 33 1.44 0.22 8.18
N ALA A 34 1.08 -1.00 8.50
CA ALA A 34 1.84 -2.14 8.05
C ALA A 34 1.78 -2.12 6.53
N THR A 35 2.69 -1.40 5.94
CA THR A 35 3.02 -1.62 4.55
C THR A 35 3.49 -3.06 4.54
N HIS A 36 2.63 -3.95 4.09
CA HIS A 36 3.05 -5.31 3.84
C HIS A 36 4.13 -5.24 2.77
N ALA A 37 5.34 -5.03 3.25
CA ALA A 37 6.48 -5.37 2.44
C ALA A 37 6.36 -6.87 2.25
N VAL A 38 5.87 -7.26 1.10
CA VAL A 38 5.96 -8.65 0.68
C VAL A 38 7.44 -8.95 0.68
N LYS A 39 7.88 -9.67 1.70
CA LYS A 39 9.23 -10.21 1.69
C LYS A 39 9.26 -11.15 0.51
N LEU A 40 9.83 -10.67 -0.58
CA LEU A 40 10.20 -11.52 -1.66
C LEU A 40 11.24 -12.46 -1.09
N ASN A 41 10.83 -13.66 -0.74
CA ASN A 41 11.78 -14.72 -0.49
C ASN A 41 12.43 -15.04 -1.81
N LEU A 42 13.45 -14.27 -2.11
CA LEU A 42 14.34 -14.62 -3.20
C LEU A 42 14.98 -15.95 -2.80
N PRO A 43 14.83 -16.98 -3.60
CA PRO A 43 15.56 -18.21 -3.34
C PRO A 43 17.03 -17.82 -3.37
N GLN A 44 17.65 -17.89 -2.21
CA GLN A 44 19.10 -17.74 -2.11
C GLN A 44 19.74 -19.00 -2.64
N GLY A 45 19.73 -19.14 -3.95
CA GLY A 45 20.59 -20.09 -4.63
C GLY A 45 21.87 -19.38 -5.05
N PRO A 46 22.95 -20.13 -5.29
CA PRO A 46 24.17 -19.56 -5.82
C PRO A 46 23.88 -19.15 -7.25
N ALA A 47 23.57 -17.92 -7.45
CA ALA A 47 23.49 -17.56 -8.73
C ALA A 47 23.19 -16.22 -8.98
N THR A 48 23.27 -15.91 -9.53
CA THR A 48 23.92 -15.32 -10.51
C THR A 48 23.19 -14.39 -11.47
N THR A 49 22.00 -14.60 -11.76
CA THR A 49 21.24 -13.66 -12.58
C THR A 49 20.08 -13.12 -11.76
N PRO A 50 19.99 -11.79 -11.63
CA PRO A 50 18.81 -11.23 -11.00
C PRO A 50 17.57 -11.62 -11.82
N PRO A 51 16.42 -11.83 -11.16
CA PRO A 51 15.21 -12.17 -11.89
C PRO A 51 14.86 -11.05 -12.87
N PRO A 52 14.31 -11.37 -14.02
CA PRO A 52 13.88 -10.35 -14.96
C PRO A 52 12.81 -9.48 -14.33
N VAL A 53 12.91 -8.19 -14.54
CA VAL A 53 12.01 -7.19 -13.99
C VAL A 53 11.28 -6.49 -15.13
N VAL A 54 9.96 -6.50 -15.06
CA VAL A 54 9.13 -5.67 -15.93
C VAL A 54 8.78 -4.40 -15.17
N ARG A 55 9.09 -3.27 -15.74
CA ARG A 55 8.84 -1.98 -15.13
C ARG A 55 7.58 -1.37 -15.71
N LEU A 56 6.60 -1.11 -14.85
CA LEU A 56 5.38 -0.42 -15.21
C LEU A 56 5.40 0.96 -14.56
N GLU A 57 5.55 1.98 -15.36
CA GLU A 57 5.54 3.36 -14.88
C GLU A 57 4.14 3.96 -15.03
N ILE A 58 3.73 4.72 -14.04
CA ILE A 58 2.48 5.48 -14.06
C ILE A 58 2.85 6.96 -13.94
N SER A 59 2.54 7.74 -14.97
CA SER A 59 2.86 9.16 -14.98
C SER A 59 1.89 9.96 -14.11
N ALA A 60 2.25 11.21 -13.86
CA ALA A 60 1.39 12.14 -13.12
C ALA A 60 0.04 12.36 -13.81
N LEU A 61 -0.02 12.24 -15.12
CA LEU A 61 -1.24 12.37 -15.92
C LEU A 61 -2.05 11.07 -16.00
N GLY A 62 -1.53 9.99 -15.44
CA GLY A 62 -2.19 8.69 -15.48
C GLY A 62 -1.81 7.82 -16.69
N ASP A 63 -0.84 8.26 -17.49
CA ASP A 63 -0.32 7.44 -18.58
C ASP A 63 0.50 6.29 -18.01
N MET A 64 0.39 5.13 -18.65
CA MET A 64 1.09 3.92 -18.25
C MET A 64 2.12 3.53 -19.29
N TYR A 65 3.30 3.12 -18.83
CA TYR A 65 4.40 2.70 -19.69
C TYR A 65 4.91 1.34 -19.23
N TRP A 66 4.77 0.36 -20.11
CA TRP A 66 5.26 -1.00 -19.88
C TRP A 66 6.62 -1.15 -20.54
N ASN A 67 7.69 -1.17 -19.75
CA ASN A 67 9.08 -1.16 -20.25
C ASN A 67 9.32 -0.07 -21.31
N ASN A 68 8.82 1.14 -21.03
CA ASN A 68 8.85 2.31 -21.92
C ASN A 68 7.86 2.27 -23.09
N ASP A 69 7.08 1.22 -23.25
CA ASP A 69 6.01 1.18 -24.24
C ASP A 69 4.74 1.73 -23.64
N ARG A 70 4.18 2.73 -24.29
CA ARG A 70 2.93 3.32 -23.82
C ARG A 70 1.79 2.33 -23.93
N VAL A 71 1.03 2.19 -22.85
CA VAL A 71 -0.17 1.37 -22.80
C VAL A 71 -1.39 2.29 -22.68
N GLU A 72 -2.35 2.13 -23.57
CA GLU A 72 -3.49 3.05 -23.64
C GLU A 72 -4.47 2.89 -22.49
N SER A 73 -4.66 1.67 -22.00
CA SER A 73 -5.63 1.37 -20.94
C SER A 73 -5.20 0.18 -20.11
N VAL A 74 -5.86 0.03 -18.96
CA VAL A 74 -5.66 -1.14 -18.11
C VAL A 74 -6.08 -2.42 -18.84
N GLU A 75 -7.15 -2.36 -19.61
CA GLU A 75 -7.63 -3.51 -20.38
C GLU A 75 -6.61 -3.95 -21.44
N ALA A 76 -5.94 -3.00 -22.08
CA ALA A 76 -4.89 -3.31 -23.05
C ALA A 76 -3.70 -4.00 -22.41
N MET A 77 -3.52 -3.83 -21.11
CA MET A 77 -2.42 -4.43 -20.35
C MET A 77 -2.75 -5.85 -19.86
N LEU A 78 -4.02 -6.22 -19.81
CA LEU A 78 -4.44 -7.51 -19.27
C LEU A 78 -3.76 -8.71 -19.93
N PRO A 79 -3.60 -8.79 -21.27
CA PRO A 79 -2.88 -9.89 -21.90
C PRO A 79 -1.42 -9.99 -21.45
N ARG A 80 -0.77 -8.85 -21.26
CA ARG A 80 0.60 -8.78 -20.79
C ARG A 80 0.73 -9.26 -19.34
N LEU A 81 -0.23 -8.89 -18.50
CA LEU A 81 -0.30 -9.36 -17.11
C LEU A 81 -0.55 -10.86 -17.04
N ALA A 82 -1.42 -11.38 -17.88
CA ALA A 82 -1.68 -12.82 -17.93
C ALA A 82 -0.43 -13.61 -18.36
N ALA A 83 0.30 -13.10 -19.35
CA ALA A 83 1.55 -13.71 -19.77
C ALA A 83 2.59 -13.67 -18.64
N LEU A 84 2.66 -12.57 -17.92
CA LEU A 84 3.57 -12.41 -16.79
C LEU A 84 3.22 -13.37 -15.65
N ALA A 85 1.94 -13.59 -15.39
CA ALA A 85 1.48 -14.50 -14.35
C ALA A 85 1.88 -15.94 -14.64
N ARG A 86 1.99 -16.33 -15.91
CA ARG A 86 2.48 -17.64 -16.32
C ARG A 86 3.96 -17.81 -16.08
N GLN A 87 4.70 -16.71 -16.13
CA GLN A 87 6.14 -16.70 -15.89
C GLN A 87 6.41 -16.44 -14.41
N ASN A 88 6.42 -17.46 -13.60
CA ASN A 88 6.58 -17.30 -12.14
C ASN A 88 7.95 -16.75 -11.71
N THR A 89 8.80 -16.35 -12.63
CA THR A 89 10.15 -15.87 -12.37
C THR A 89 10.32 -14.36 -12.56
N THR A 90 9.39 -13.71 -13.25
CA THR A 90 9.50 -12.29 -13.58
C THR A 90 8.78 -11.43 -12.54
N VAL A 91 9.46 -10.40 -12.08
CA VAL A 91 8.90 -9.44 -11.11
C VAL A 91 8.27 -8.28 -11.86
N LEU A 92 7.03 -7.98 -11.52
CA LEU A 92 6.37 -6.75 -11.98
C LEU A 92 6.64 -5.64 -10.98
N ARG A 93 7.37 -4.63 -11.41
CA ARG A 93 7.67 -3.47 -10.58
C ARG A 93 6.83 -2.28 -11.03
N VAL A 94 5.92 -1.85 -10.17
CA VAL A 94 5.08 -0.68 -10.43
C VAL A 94 5.78 0.55 -9.87
N VAL A 95 6.01 1.54 -10.72
CA VAL A 95 6.68 2.78 -10.35
C VAL A 95 5.73 3.94 -10.62
N PRO A 96 4.91 4.32 -9.65
CA PRO A 96 4.03 5.47 -9.82
C PRO A 96 4.81 6.77 -9.62
N ASP A 97 4.47 7.78 -10.39
CA ASP A 97 4.93 9.14 -10.13
C ASP A 97 4.32 9.63 -8.82
N LYS A 98 5.05 10.50 -8.11
CA LYS A 98 4.56 11.07 -6.85
C LYS A 98 3.25 11.80 -6.99
N ARG A 99 2.97 12.32 -8.18
CA ARG A 99 1.74 13.06 -8.52
C ARG A 99 0.69 12.18 -9.16
N ALA A 100 0.96 10.89 -9.34
CA ALA A 100 0.01 9.98 -9.95
C ALA A 100 -1.25 9.87 -9.08
N ARG A 101 -2.41 9.83 -9.74
CA ARG A 101 -3.67 9.66 -9.03
C ARG A 101 -3.71 8.27 -8.39
N TYR A 102 -4.03 8.25 -7.12
CA TYR A 102 -4.19 7.01 -6.36
C TYR A 102 -5.15 6.04 -7.04
N GLU A 103 -6.22 6.55 -7.61
CA GLU A 103 -7.21 5.75 -8.33
C GLU A 103 -6.59 4.94 -9.47
N ARG A 104 -5.71 5.56 -10.26
CA ARG A 104 -5.04 4.87 -11.36
C ARG A 104 -4.10 3.78 -10.84
N VAL A 105 -3.36 4.09 -9.80
CA VAL A 105 -2.46 3.11 -9.17
C VAL A 105 -3.26 1.92 -8.63
N ALA A 106 -4.37 2.19 -7.97
CA ALA A 106 -5.25 1.15 -7.43
C ALA A 106 -5.83 0.28 -8.53
N GLN A 107 -6.23 0.85 -9.66
CA GLN A 107 -6.74 0.10 -10.82
C GLN A 107 -5.69 -0.84 -11.38
N VAL A 108 -4.45 -0.38 -11.49
CA VAL A 108 -3.33 -1.18 -11.99
C VAL A 108 -3.03 -2.33 -11.03
N LEU A 109 -2.95 -2.05 -9.74
CA LEU A 109 -2.68 -3.07 -8.73
C LEU A 109 -3.80 -4.11 -8.68
N ALA A 110 -5.05 -3.67 -8.77
CA ALA A 110 -6.19 -4.58 -8.80
C ALA A 110 -6.17 -5.47 -10.04
N ALA A 111 -5.82 -4.93 -11.19
CA ALA A 111 -5.69 -5.69 -12.43
C ALA A 111 -4.58 -6.74 -12.31
N ALA A 112 -3.44 -6.38 -11.73
CA ALA A 112 -2.33 -7.30 -11.51
C ALA A 112 -2.73 -8.44 -10.57
N GLN A 113 -3.44 -8.13 -9.49
CA GLN A 113 -3.93 -9.13 -8.55
C GLN A 113 -4.95 -10.07 -9.19
N ARG A 114 -5.87 -9.52 -9.98
CA ARG A 114 -6.87 -10.33 -10.69
C ARG A 114 -6.25 -11.24 -11.74
N SER A 115 -5.13 -10.83 -12.31
CA SER A 115 -4.38 -11.64 -13.25
C SER A 115 -3.46 -12.66 -12.58
N HIS A 116 -3.48 -12.73 -11.26
CA HIS A 116 -2.67 -13.67 -10.47
C HIS A 116 -1.16 -13.47 -10.62
N VAL A 117 -0.74 -12.23 -10.77
CA VAL A 117 0.69 -11.88 -10.76
C VAL A 117 1.21 -12.05 -9.34
N LYS A 118 2.10 -13.02 -9.13
CA LYS A 118 2.60 -13.36 -7.80
C LYS A 118 3.74 -12.46 -7.33
N LEU A 119 4.61 -12.08 -8.25
CA LEU A 119 5.78 -11.27 -7.96
C LEU A 119 5.49 -9.82 -8.31
N LEU A 120 4.93 -9.10 -7.34
CA LEU A 120 4.54 -7.70 -7.50
C LEU A 120 5.31 -6.85 -6.51
N SER A 121 5.93 -5.80 -7.00
CA SER A 121 6.66 -4.83 -6.19
C SER A 121 6.22 -3.43 -6.56
N VAL A 122 6.05 -2.57 -5.56
CA VAL A 122 5.70 -1.16 -5.78
C VAL A 122 6.87 -0.32 -5.30
N ALA A 123 7.38 0.53 -6.18
CA ALA A 123 8.43 1.47 -5.80
C ALA A 123 7.84 2.64 -5.03
N PRO A 124 8.54 3.14 -4.01
CA PRO A 124 8.09 4.29 -3.26
C PRO A 124 8.18 5.58 -4.08
#